data_cc4c4b4d654f055596cb2ae09db238e3
#
_entry.id   cc4c4b4d654f055596cb2ae09db238e3
#
_cell.length_a   1.000
_cell.length_b   1.000
_cell.length_c   1.000
_cell.angle_alpha   90.00
_cell.angle_beta   90.00
_cell.angle_gamma   90.00
#
_symmetry.space_group_name_H-M   'P 1'
#
loop_
_entity.id
_entity.type
_entity.pdbx_description
1 polymer ?
#
loop_
_entity_poly.entity_id
_entity_poly.type
_entity_poly.pdbx_seq_one_letter_code
_entity_poly.pdbx_strand_id
1 'polypeptide(L)'
;MEQKNKLKLNSGGLLVFILTVGVFGIINTEMGVVGILPLIAETFKVSVPQAGWTVSVFALVVAASAPITPLLFSGVNRKKVMLLALGLFTLSNIISMLTTNFTVLLIARILPAFLHPVYVSMAFTVAAASVSKEKAPKAVSKVFVGVSAGMVLGVPVTSFIASEVS
;
A
#
# COMPACT_ATOMS: atom_id res chain seq x y z
N MET A 1 34.04 11.03 15.27
CA MET A 1 32.95 11.69 14.50
C MET A 1 32.57 10.93 13.23
N GLU A 2 33.51 10.39 12.49
CA GLU A 2 33.31 9.67 11.21
C GLU A 2 32.48 8.39 11.32
N GLN A 3 32.67 7.59 12.38
CA GLN A 3 31.92 6.36 12.61
C GLN A 3 30.43 6.61 12.89
N LYS A 4 30.09 7.67 13.64
CA LYS A 4 28.68 8.09 13.84
C LYS A 4 28.01 8.57 12.57
N ASN A 5 28.79 9.17 11.65
CA ASN A 5 28.28 9.62 10.34
C ASN A 5 28.03 8.43 9.40
N LYS A 6 28.90 7.42 9.40
CA LYS A 6 28.71 6.18 8.60
C LYS A 6 27.50 5.37 9.08
N LEU A 7 27.27 5.29 10.41
CA LEU A 7 26.08 4.63 10.98
C LEU A 7 24.77 5.36 10.62
N LYS A 8 24.75 6.71 10.63
CA LYS A 8 23.59 7.48 10.19
C LYS A 8 23.33 7.35 8.68
N LEU A 9 24.35 7.24 7.87
CA LEU A 9 24.24 7.05 6.42
C LEU A 9 23.69 5.64 6.06
N ASN A 10 24.09 4.61 6.81
CA ASN A 10 23.54 3.26 6.65
C ASN A 10 22.08 3.15 7.12
N SER A 11 21.73 3.83 8.21
CA SER A 11 20.36 3.81 8.74
C SER A 11 19.36 4.54 7.82
N GLY A 12 19.77 5.62 7.16
CA GLY A 12 18.93 6.32 6.19
C GLY A 12 18.65 5.49 4.94
N GLY A 13 19.67 4.79 4.42
CA GLY A 13 19.52 3.89 3.28
C GLY A 13 18.59 2.71 3.56
N LEU A 14 18.74 2.09 4.72
CA LEU A 14 17.87 0.99 5.17
C LEU A 14 16.42 1.47 5.34
N LEU A 15 16.20 2.64 5.93
CA LEU A 15 14.87 3.20 6.10
C LEU A 15 14.19 3.46 4.74
N VAL A 16 14.91 4.05 3.77
CA VAL A 16 14.39 4.25 2.41
C VAL A 16 14.01 2.91 1.77
N PHE A 17 14.83 1.87 1.93
CA PHE A 17 14.51 0.54 1.42
C PHE A 17 13.24 -0.04 2.05
N ILE A 18 13.09 0.04 3.38
CA ILE A 18 11.89 -0.42 4.11
C ILE A 18 10.64 0.34 3.61
N LEU A 19 10.75 1.65 3.41
CA LEU A 19 9.65 2.46 2.90
C LEU A 19 9.28 2.07 1.46
N THR A 20 10.28 1.78 0.62
CA THR A 20 10.06 1.30 -0.76
C THR A 20 9.30 -0.02 -0.78
N VAL A 21 9.72 -0.99 0.05
CA VAL A 21 9.04 -2.28 0.18
C VAL A 21 7.62 -2.13 0.73
N GLY A 22 7.43 -1.26 1.73
CA GLY A 22 6.11 -0.99 2.30
C GLY A 22 5.14 -0.38 1.28
N VAL A 23 5.59 0.61 0.51
CA VAL A 23 4.79 1.20 -0.57
C VAL A 23 4.51 0.18 -1.67
N PHE A 24 5.51 -0.60 -2.07
CA PHE A 24 5.34 -1.72 -3.02
C PHE A 24 4.23 -2.67 -2.55
N GLY A 25 4.26 -3.11 -1.29
CA GLY A 25 3.26 -4.03 -0.74
C GLY A 25 1.84 -3.46 -0.76
N ILE A 26 1.68 -2.19 -0.41
CA ILE A 26 0.37 -1.50 -0.42
C ILE A 26 -0.16 -1.40 -1.86
N ILE A 27 0.64 -0.91 -2.80
CA ILE A 27 0.26 -0.77 -4.20
C ILE A 27 0.02 -2.14 -4.85
N ASN A 28 0.85 -3.13 -4.53
CA ASN A 28 0.64 -4.50 -5.01
C ASN A 28 -0.69 -5.11 -4.51
N THR A 29 -1.07 -4.84 -3.26
CA THR A 29 -2.38 -5.26 -2.71
C THR A 29 -3.54 -4.58 -3.45
N GLU A 30 -3.39 -3.31 -3.82
CA GLU A 30 -4.39 -2.56 -4.59
C GLU A 30 -4.53 -3.13 -6.01
N MET A 31 -3.43 -3.21 -6.74
CA MET A 31 -3.41 -3.63 -8.14
C MET A 31 -3.65 -5.13 -8.31
N GLY A 32 -3.19 -5.95 -7.39
CA GLY A 32 -3.32 -7.40 -7.44
C GLY A 32 -4.78 -7.88 -7.55
N VAL A 33 -5.70 -7.18 -6.91
CA VAL A 33 -7.14 -7.52 -6.98
C VAL A 33 -7.67 -7.46 -8.41
N VAL A 34 -7.16 -6.55 -9.24
CA VAL A 34 -7.55 -6.46 -10.66
C VAL A 34 -7.24 -7.76 -11.40
N GLY A 35 -6.12 -8.39 -11.07
CA GLY A 35 -5.68 -9.64 -11.69
C GLY A 35 -6.54 -10.85 -11.34
N ILE A 36 -7.30 -10.80 -10.24
CA ILE A 36 -8.10 -11.92 -9.73
C ILE A 36 -9.62 -11.64 -9.73
N LEU A 37 -10.08 -10.61 -10.45
CA LEU A 37 -11.51 -10.29 -10.51
C LEU A 37 -12.39 -11.48 -10.97
N PRO A 38 -12.01 -12.28 -11.98
CA PRO A 38 -12.78 -13.45 -12.36
C PRO A 38 -12.88 -14.49 -11.23
N LEU A 39 -11.78 -14.73 -10.51
CA LEU A 39 -11.73 -15.65 -9.37
C LEU A 39 -12.62 -15.15 -8.21
N ILE A 40 -12.62 -13.84 -7.92
CA ILE A 40 -13.52 -13.22 -6.94
C ILE A 40 -14.97 -13.45 -7.36
N ALA A 41 -15.30 -13.22 -8.64
CA ALA A 41 -16.65 -13.41 -9.16
C ALA A 41 -17.13 -14.84 -8.96
N GLU A 42 -16.30 -15.81 -9.26
CA GLU A 42 -16.58 -17.24 -9.10
C GLU A 42 -16.73 -17.63 -7.62
N THR A 43 -15.76 -17.25 -6.79
CA THR A 43 -15.72 -17.60 -5.36
C THR A 43 -16.92 -17.05 -4.60
N PHE A 44 -17.32 -15.80 -4.87
CA PHE A 44 -18.43 -15.14 -4.18
C PHE A 44 -19.76 -15.26 -4.93
N LYS A 45 -19.81 -15.97 -6.06
CA LYS A 45 -21.01 -16.17 -6.90
C LYS A 45 -21.67 -14.84 -7.30
N VAL A 46 -20.86 -13.88 -7.69
CA VAL A 46 -21.28 -12.58 -8.18
C VAL A 46 -20.84 -12.40 -9.64
N SER A 47 -21.39 -11.41 -10.33
CA SER A 47 -20.94 -11.10 -11.69
C SER A 47 -19.56 -10.44 -11.69
N VAL A 48 -18.79 -10.56 -12.78
CA VAL A 48 -17.49 -9.87 -12.91
C VAL A 48 -17.61 -8.33 -12.72
N PRO A 49 -18.63 -7.65 -13.26
CA PRO A 49 -18.86 -6.24 -12.94
C PRO A 49 -19.08 -5.96 -11.46
N GLN A 50 -19.80 -6.84 -10.74
CA GLN A 50 -19.96 -6.71 -9.29
C GLN A 50 -18.63 -6.94 -8.56
N ALA A 51 -17.83 -7.94 -8.95
CA ALA A 51 -16.49 -8.12 -8.41
C ALA A 51 -15.62 -6.88 -8.61
N GLY A 52 -15.77 -6.15 -9.72
CA GLY A 52 -15.12 -4.87 -9.99
C GLY A 52 -15.39 -3.78 -8.94
N TRP A 53 -16.46 -3.89 -8.15
CA TRP A 53 -16.70 -2.96 -7.03
C TRP A 53 -15.61 -3.01 -5.96
N THR A 54 -14.91 -4.13 -5.82
CA THR A 54 -13.75 -4.24 -4.92
C THR A 54 -12.64 -3.24 -5.27
N VAL A 55 -12.47 -2.93 -6.55
CA VAL A 55 -11.53 -1.93 -7.06
C VAL A 55 -12.14 -0.54 -7.00
N SER A 56 -13.36 -0.38 -7.49
CA SER A 56 -14.02 0.93 -7.60
C SER A 56 -14.29 1.58 -6.25
N VAL A 57 -14.77 0.82 -5.26
CA VAL A 57 -15.01 1.32 -3.89
C VAL A 57 -13.69 1.72 -3.24
N PHE A 58 -12.64 0.92 -3.39
CA PHE A 58 -11.31 1.26 -2.89
C PHE A 58 -10.81 2.58 -3.50
N ALA A 59 -10.83 2.69 -4.83
CA ALA A 59 -10.39 3.90 -5.54
C ALA A 59 -11.20 5.14 -5.14
N LEU A 60 -12.52 5.01 -4.99
CA LEU A 60 -13.39 6.10 -4.55
C LEU A 60 -13.04 6.58 -3.14
N VAL A 61 -12.81 5.66 -2.21
CA VAL A 61 -12.41 6.01 -0.84
C VAL A 61 -11.04 6.67 -0.82
N VAL A 62 -10.07 6.16 -1.60
CA VAL A 62 -8.75 6.79 -1.76
C VAL A 62 -8.90 8.21 -2.30
N ALA A 63 -9.68 8.40 -3.36
CA ALA A 63 -9.89 9.72 -3.97
C ALA A 63 -10.53 10.71 -2.99
N ALA A 64 -11.56 10.28 -2.25
CA ALA A 64 -12.24 11.12 -1.26
C ALA A 64 -11.35 11.45 -0.05
N SER A 65 -10.51 10.51 0.38
CA SER A 65 -9.66 10.65 1.56
C SER A 65 -8.33 11.37 1.29
N ALA A 66 -7.83 11.32 0.06
CA ALA A 66 -6.51 11.85 -0.31
C ALA A 66 -6.28 13.33 0.08
N PRO A 67 -7.21 14.28 -0.11
CA PRO A 67 -7.01 15.65 0.32
C PRO A 67 -7.13 15.87 1.83
N ILE A 68 -7.78 14.96 2.54
CA ILE A 68 -8.19 15.15 3.95
C ILE A 68 -7.23 14.42 4.90
N THR A 69 -6.99 13.14 4.66
CA THR A 69 -6.32 12.28 5.63
C THR A 69 -4.86 12.64 5.90
N PRO A 70 -4.02 13.08 4.93
CA PRO A 70 -2.68 13.53 5.24
C PRO A 70 -2.67 14.76 6.17
N LEU A 71 -3.67 15.64 6.05
CA LEU A 71 -3.81 16.82 6.92
C LEU A 71 -4.23 16.42 8.33
N LEU A 72 -5.21 15.54 8.47
CA LEU A 72 -5.67 15.03 9.77
C LEU A 72 -4.55 14.36 10.57
N PHE A 73 -3.65 13.65 9.89
CA PHE A 73 -2.53 12.95 10.53
C PHE A 73 -1.22 13.75 10.57
N SER A 74 -1.22 15.02 10.13
CA SER A 74 -0.01 15.84 10.07
C SER A 74 0.65 16.10 11.44
N GLY A 75 -0.14 16.16 12.51
CA GLY A 75 0.32 16.33 13.90
C GLY A 75 0.61 15.03 14.65
N VAL A 76 0.37 13.87 14.02
CA VAL A 76 0.52 12.58 14.68
C VAL A 76 1.91 11.97 14.37
N ASN A 77 2.44 11.20 15.30
CA ASN A 77 3.71 10.50 15.12
C ASN A 77 3.68 9.63 13.86
N ARG A 78 4.51 9.97 12.86
CA ARG A 78 4.56 9.34 11.54
C ARG A 78 4.74 7.82 11.61
N LYS A 79 5.60 7.33 12.54
CA LYS A 79 5.83 5.91 12.72
C LYS A 79 4.56 5.18 13.16
N LYS A 80 3.80 5.77 14.10
CA LYS A 80 2.53 5.18 14.59
C LYS A 80 1.50 5.11 13.47
N VAL A 81 1.35 6.18 12.69
CA VAL A 81 0.39 6.23 11.58
C VAL A 81 0.74 5.22 10.49
N MET A 82 2.03 5.13 10.13
CA MET A 82 2.48 4.17 9.11
C MET A 82 2.32 2.72 9.57
N LEU A 83 2.60 2.42 10.84
CA LEU A 83 2.37 1.09 11.41
C LEU A 83 0.87 0.76 11.50
N LEU A 84 0.04 1.73 11.86
CA LEU A 84 -1.42 1.57 11.85
C LEU A 84 -1.92 1.26 10.44
N ALA A 85 -1.46 2.00 9.43
CA ALA A 85 -1.82 1.76 8.04
C ALA A 85 -1.44 0.35 7.59
N LEU A 86 -0.18 -0.07 7.80
CA LEU A 86 0.27 -1.42 7.46
C LEU A 86 -0.51 -2.50 8.22
N GLY A 87 -0.78 -2.28 9.51
CA GLY A 87 -1.59 -3.19 10.33
C GLY A 87 -3.00 -3.36 9.79
N LEU A 88 -3.65 -2.25 9.40
CA LEU A 88 -5.00 -2.30 8.80
C LEU A 88 -4.98 -2.96 7.42
N PHE A 89 -3.96 -2.72 6.58
CA PHE A 89 -3.82 -3.44 5.31
C PHE A 89 -3.65 -4.94 5.53
N THR A 90 -2.81 -5.34 6.49
CA THR A 90 -2.60 -6.75 6.83
C THR A 90 -3.88 -7.39 7.35
N LEU A 91 -4.57 -6.74 8.30
CA LEU A 91 -5.83 -7.21 8.86
C LEU A 91 -6.91 -7.34 7.78
N SER A 92 -7.04 -6.34 6.92
CA SER A 92 -7.96 -6.35 5.79
C SER A 92 -7.71 -7.53 4.84
N ASN A 93 -6.44 -7.81 4.53
CA ASN A 93 -6.07 -8.93 3.68
C ASN A 93 -6.40 -10.28 4.35
N ILE A 94 -6.18 -10.41 5.66
CA ILE A 94 -6.56 -11.61 6.42
C ILE A 94 -8.08 -11.79 6.40
N ILE A 95 -8.86 -10.73 6.67
CA ILE A 95 -10.33 -10.79 6.62
C ILE A 95 -10.79 -11.16 5.21
N SER A 96 -10.19 -10.56 4.17
CA SER A 96 -10.52 -10.85 2.77
C SER A 96 -10.24 -12.29 2.37
N MET A 97 -9.19 -12.91 2.94
CA MET A 97 -8.84 -14.31 2.71
C MET A 97 -9.82 -15.28 3.40
N LEU A 98 -10.32 -14.91 4.57
CA LEU A 98 -11.15 -15.80 5.40
C LEU A 98 -12.65 -15.65 5.14
N THR A 99 -13.08 -14.53 4.53
CA THR A 99 -14.51 -14.26 4.35
C THR A 99 -15.10 -15.03 3.16
N THR A 100 -16.31 -15.49 3.33
CA THR A 100 -17.17 -16.05 2.27
C THR A 100 -18.28 -15.10 1.83
N ASN A 101 -18.33 -13.90 2.44
CA ASN A 101 -19.36 -12.90 2.17
C ASN A 101 -18.78 -11.73 1.40
N PHE A 102 -19.33 -11.47 0.21
CA PHE A 102 -18.87 -10.40 -0.69
C PHE A 102 -18.99 -9.00 -0.06
N THR A 103 -20.04 -8.74 0.72
CA THR A 103 -20.19 -7.44 1.41
C THR A 103 -19.10 -7.23 2.46
N VAL A 104 -18.73 -8.28 3.19
CA VAL A 104 -17.62 -8.21 4.16
C VAL A 104 -16.30 -7.94 3.44
N LEU A 105 -16.08 -8.56 2.28
CA LEU A 105 -14.91 -8.28 1.43
C LEU A 105 -14.84 -6.80 1.03
N LEU A 106 -15.96 -6.21 0.59
CA LEU A 106 -16.02 -4.79 0.23
C LEU A 106 -15.71 -3.88 1.43
N ILE A 107 -16.33 -4.14 2.59
CA ILE A 107 -16.12 -3.35 3.81
C ILE A 107 -14.65 -3.45 4.28
N ALA A 108 -14.07 -4.66 4.24
CA ALA A 108 -12.68 -4.86 4.61
C ALA A 108 -11.72 -4.02 3.77
N ARG A 109 -12.04 -3.75 2.51
CA ARG A 109 -11.22 -2.90 1.62
C ARG A 109 -11.37 -1.39 1.86
N ILE A 110 -12.46 -0.94 2.48
CA ILE A 110 -12.70 0.49 2.76
C ILE A 110 -11.72 1.01 3.81
N LEU A 111 -11.52 0.28 4.90
CA LEU A 111 -10.66 0.74 6.01
C LEU A 111 -9.22 1.06 5.59
N PRO A 112 -8.48 0.16 4.91
CA PRO A 112 -7.13 0.48 4.47
C PRO A 112 -7.10 1.56 3.39
N ALA A 113 -8.15 1.69 2.56
CA ALA A 113 -8.25 2.73 1.54
C ALA A 113 -8.18 4.15 2.13
N PHE A 114 -8.75 4.38 3.32
CA PHE A 114 -8.65 5.66 4.02
C PHE A 114 -7.22 6.03 4.40
N LEU A 115 -6.40 5.06 4.76
CA LEU A 115 -5.02 5.27 5.20
C LEU A 115 -4.00 5.15 4.06
N HIS A 116 -4.41 4.71 2.88
CA HIS A 116 -3.55 4.59 1.71
C HIS A 116 -2.84 5.92 1.36
N PRO A 117 -3.55 7.07 1.19
CA PRO A 117 -2.92 8.34 0.85
C PRO A 117 -1.95 8.82 1.94
N VAL A 118 -2.30 8.62 3.21
CA VAL A 118 -1.46 9.01 4.35
C VAL A 118 -0.15 8.22 4.34
N TYR A 119 -0.21 6.90 4.15
CA TYR A 119 0.99 6.07 4.13
C TYR A 119 1.93 6.48 2.99
N VAL A 120 1.41 6.60 1.78
CA VAL A 120 2.20 6.96 0.60
C VAL A 120 2.82 8.35 0.76
N SER A 121 2.04 9.35 1.17
CA SER A 121 2.52 10.71 1.43
C SER A 121 3.61 10.74 2.51
N MET A 122 3.41 10.03 3.63
CA MET A 122 4.40 9.93 4.70
C MET A 122 5.65 9.19 4.26
N ALA A 123 5.55 8.15 3.44
CA ALA A 123 6.70 7.41 2.93
C ALA A 123 7.64 8.32 2.14
N PHE A 124 7.11 9.15 1.25
CA PHE A 124 7.89 10.13 0.50
C PHE A 124 8.54 11.17 1.41
N THR A 125 7.77 11.72 2.34
CA THR A 125 8.25 12.76 3.28
C THR A 125 9.34 12.22 4.20
N VAL A 126 9.14 11.02 4.75
CA VAL A 126 10.12 10.38 5.64
C VAL A 126 11.38 9.99 4.88
N ALA A 127 11.25 9.47 3.66
CA ALA A 127 12.40 9.15 2.81
C ALA A 127 13.26 10.39 2.52
N ALA A 128 12.62 11.50 2.14
CA ALA A 128 13.32 12.76 1.90
C ALA A 128 14.03 13.29 3.16
N ALA A 129 13.37 13.21 4.31
CA ALA A 129 13.91 13.71 5.59
C ALA A 129 14.97 12.78 6.21
N SER A 130 15.10 11.54 5.75
CA SER A 130 16.04 10.55 6.30
C SER A 130 17.47 10.67 5.76
N VAL A 131 17.68 11.50 4.77
CA VAL A 131 18.96 11.72 4.08
C VAL A 131 19.32 13.19 4.03
N SER A 132 20.53 13.54 3.56
CA SER A 132 20.90 14.94 3.34
C SER A 132 20.08 15.56 2.20
N LYS A 133 19.94 16.91 2.20
CA LYS A 133 19.12 17.65 1.23
C LYS A 133 19.48 17.30 -0.23
N GLU A 134 20.78 17.14 -0.50
CA GLU A 134 21.29 16.79 -1.85
C GLU A 134 20.88 15.39 -2.28
N LYS A 135 20.65 14.47 -1.33
CA LYS A 135 20.25 13.09 -1.59
C LYS A 135 18.74 12.87 -1.52
N ALA A 136 17.98 13.85 -1.06
CA ALA A 136 16.54 13.74 -0.91
C ALA A 136 15.80 13.38 -2.21
N PRO A 137 16.10 13.97 -3.39
CA PRO A 137 15.46 13.57 -4.64
C PRO A 137 15.69 12.10 -4.98
N LYS A 138 16.91 11.60 -4.76
CA LYS A 138 17.26 10.18 -4.99
C LYS A 138 16.54 9.24 -4.03
N ALA A 139 16.34 9.63 -2.77
CA ALA A 139 15.58 8.85 -1.80
C ALA A 139 14.10 8.76 -2.19
N VAL A 140 13.49 9.87 -2.60
CA VAL A 140 12.12 9.93 -3.11
C VAL A 140 11.96 9.05 -4.36
N SER A 141 12.88 9.15 -5.33
CA SER A 141 12.87 8.31 -6.53
C SER A 141 12.89 6.81 -6.21
N LYS A 142 13.64 6.39 -5.19
CA LYS A 142 13.66 4.97 -4.76
C LYS A 142 12.30 4.52 -4.23
N VAL A 143 11.62 5.34 -3.44
CA VAL A 143 10.26 5.02 -2.97
C VAL A 143 9.30 4.95 -4.16
N PHE A 144 9.46 5.84 -5.15
CA PHE A 144 8.66 5.83 -6.37
C PHE A 144 8.86 4.56 -7.22
N VAL A 145 10.07 3.98 -7.20
CA VAL A 145 10.30 2.64 -7.78
C VAL A 145 9.41 1.58 -7.12
N GLY A 146 9.19 1.66 -5.81
CA GLY A 146 8.24 0.79 -5.11
C GLY A 146 6.81 0.93 -5.62
N VAL A 147 6.35 2.19 -5.85
CA VAL A 147 5.04 2.46 -6.45
C VAL A 147 4.94 1.82 -7.84
N SER A 148 5.91 2.12 -8.72
CA SER A 148 5.92 1.64 -10.10
C SER A 148 5.99 0.11 -10.18
N ALA A 149 6.83 -0.50 -9.34
CA ALA A 149 6.95 -1.95 -9.27
C ALA A 149 5.63 -2.61 -8.78
N GLY A 150 4.97 -2.03 -7.79
CA GLY A 150 3.67 -2.50 -7.31
C GLY A 150 2.58 -2.42 -8.38
N MET A 151 2.56 -1.33 -9.16
CA MET A 151 1.63 -1.16 -10.27
C MET A 151 1.87 -2.18 -11.40
N VAL A 152 3.12 -2.39 -11.79
CA VAL A 152 3.47 -3.27 -12.91
C VAL A 152 3.37 -4.74 -12.54
N LEU A 153 3.81 -5.11 -11.34
CA LEU A 153 3.88 -6.50 -10.90
C LEU A 153 2.61 -6.98 -10.19
N GLY A 154 1.78 -6.08 -9.67
CA GLY A 154 0.60 -6.43 -8.88
C GLY A 154 -0.34 -7.37 -9.62
N VAL A 155 -0.75 -7.04 -10.84
CA VAL A 155 -1.65 -7.86 -11.65
C VAL A 155 -0.99 -9.19 -12.06
N PRO A 156 0.17 -9.22 -12.74
CA PRO A 156 0.74 -10.47 -13.23
C PRO A 156 1.14 -11.44 -12.10
N VAL A 157 1.71 -10.93 -10.99
CA VAL A 157 2.09 -11.79 -9.86
C VAL A 157 0.86 -12.41 -9.21
N THR A 158 -0.18 -11.62 -8.98
CA THR A 158 -1.40 -12.13 -8.34
C THR A 158 -2.16 -13.10 -9.24
N SER A 159 -2.24 -12.81 -10.55
CA SER A 159 -2.86 -13.72 -11.52
C SER A 159 -2.10 -15.04 -11.64
N PHE A 160 -0.76 -14.98 -11.65
CA PHE A 160 0.07 -16.19 -11.67
C PHE A 160 -0.15 -17.05 -10.44
N ILE A 161 -0.09 -16.46 -9.23
CA ILE A 161 -0.33 -17.19 -7.98
C ILE A 161 -1.74 -17.79 -7.97
N ALA A 162 -2.75 -17.05 -8.43
CA ALA A 162 -4.12 -17.53 -8.48
C ALA A 162 -4.28 -18.71 -9.42
N SER A 163 -3.58 -18.73 -10.57
CA SER A 163 -3.64 -19.86 -11.53
C SER A 163 -2.97 -21.14 -11.03
N GLU A 164 -2.03 -21.02 -10.08
CA GLU A 164 -1.34 -22.20 -9.51
C GLU A 164 -2.06 -22.76 -8.27
N VAL A 165 -2.94 -21.98 -7.64
CA VAL A 165 -3.59 -22.36 -6.38
C VAL A 165 -5.09 -22.67 -6.57
N SER A 166 -5.69 -22.27 -7.70
CA SER A 166 -7.09 -22.54 -8.05
C SER A 166 -7.18 -23.72 -8.99
#